data_d5a68d61ab4b74fa8328af487dfcca5b
#
_entry.id   d5a68d61ab4b74fa8328af487dfcca5b
#
_cell.length_a   1.000
_cell.length_b   1.000
_cell.length_c   1.000
_cell.angle_alpha   90.00
_cell.angle_beta   90.00
_cell.angle_gamma   90.00
#
_symmetry.space_group_name_H-M   'P 1'
#
loop_
_entity.id
_entity.type
_entity.pdbx_description
1 polymer ?
#
loop_
_entity_poly.entity_id
_entity_poly.type
_entity_poly.pdbx_seq_one_letter_code
_entity_poly.pdbx_strand_id
1 'polypeptide(L)'
;MKLLLLCTKAFETMEFSPFIDIMGWARDDFGCDIEVVTCGFHKTVVSTFGIPIVVDQKIEDVCPNEYDALAIPGGFEEYGFYEEAYDEKT
;
A
#
# COMPACT_ATOMS: atom_id res chain seq x y z
N MET A 1 14.64 -7.64 2.71
CA MET A 1 14.10 -6.26 2.69
C MET A 1 12.59 -6.30 2.91
N LYS A 2 12.10 -5.41 3.72
CA LYS A 2 10.68 -5.34 4.07
C LYS A 2 10.11 -4.01 3.59
N LEU A 3 9.17 -4.08 2.65
CA LEU A 3 8.52 -2.90 2.05
C LEU A 3 7.12 -2.73 2.63
N LEU A 4 6.83 -1.55 3.16
CA LEU A 4 5.49 -1.20 3.60
C LEU A 4 4.77 -0.47 2.46
N LEU A 5 3.62 -1.00 2.07
CA LEU A 5 2.78 -0.42 1.02
C LEU A 5 1.53 0.18 1.67
N LEU A 6 1.48 1.50 1.77
CA LEU A 6 0.36 2.22 2.37
C LEU A 6 -0.72 2.47 1.32
N CYS A 7 -1.87 1.84 1.52
CA CYS A 7 -3.01 1.96 0.62
C CYS A 7 -4.03 2.92 1.25
N THR A 8 -4.08 4.14 0.73
CA THR A 8 -5.04 5.13 1.19
C THR A 8 -6.33 5.04 0.37
N LYS A 9 -7.40 5.62 0.91
CA LYS A 9 -8.69 5.67 0.23
C LYS A 9 -8.54 6.18 -1.20
N ALA A 10 -9.22 5.53 -2.13
CA ALA A 10 -9.22 5.88 -3.55
C ALA A 10 -7.85 5.79 -4.22
N PHE A 11 -6.99 4.87 -3.76
CA PHE A 11 -5.70 4.63 -4.41
C PHE A 11 -5.90 4.15 -5.85
N GLU A 12 -4.95 4.52 -6.72
CA GLU A 12 -5.02 4.10 -8.12
C GLU A 12 -4.51 2.66 -8.27
N THR A 13 -5.36 1.78 -8.80
CA THR A 13 -5.06 0.35 -8.91
C THR A 13 -3.79 0.09 -9.73
N MET A 14 -3.58 0.83 -10.82
CA MET A 14 -2.41 0.65 -11.68
C MET A 14 -1.10 1.08 -11.00
N GLU A 15 -1.17 1.91 -9.98
CA GLU A 15 0.02 2.32 -9.22
C GLU A 15 0.28 1.38 -8.04
N PHE A 16 -0.75 0.68 -7.60
CA PHE A 16 -0.66 -0.30 -6.52
C PHE A 16 -0.10 -1.64 -7.02
N SER A 17 -0.66 -2.16 -8.12
CA SER A 17 -0.39 -3.52 -8.57
C SER A 17 1.08 -3.79 -8.93
N PRO A 18 1.86 -2.83 -9.51
CA PRO A 18 3.27 -3.11 -9.81
C PRO A 18 4.10 -3.48 -8.58
N PHE A 19 3.80 -2.89 -7.42
CA PHE A 19 4.55 -3.23 -6.20
C PHE A 19 4.32 -4.69 -5.80
N ILE A 20 3.10 -5.18 -5.97
CA ILE A 20 2.78 -6.57 -5.68
C ILE A 20 3.42 -7.50 -6.70
N ASP A 21 3.21 -7.23 -7.99
CA ASP A 21 3.66 -8.09 -9.08
C ASP A 21 5.17 -8.11 -9.22
N ILE A 22 5.81 -6.93 -9.34
CA ILE A 22 7.25 -6.85 -9.59
C ILE A 22 8.02 -7.42 -8.40
N MET A 23 7.63 -7.08 -7.18
CA MET A 23 8.31 -7.58 -5.99
C MET A 23 8.07 -9.08 -5.79
N GLY A 24 6.86 -9.57 -6.13
CA GLY A 24 6.55 -11.00 -6.08
C GLY A 24 7.39 -11.80 -7.07
N TRP A 25 7.50 -11.34 -8.31
CA TRP A 25 8.33 -12.01 -9.31
C TRP A 25 9.82 -11.92 -8.97
N ALA A 26 10.28 -10.79 -8.42
CA ALA A 26 11.66 -10.67 -7.97
C ALA A 26 12.00 -11.71 -6.89
N ARG A 27 11.07 -11.92 -5.96
CA ARG A 27 11.26 -12.92 -4.90
C ARG A 27 11.24 -14.35 -5.46
N ASP A 28 10.25 -14.66 -6.28
CA ASP A 28 10.01 -16.04 -6.72
C ASP A 28 10.97 -16.49 -7.83
N ASP A 29 11.28 -15.60 -8.80
CA ASP A 29 12.10 -15.96 -9.95
C ASP A 29 13.59 -15.65 -9.77
N PHE A 30 13.91 -14.64 -8.96
CA PHE A 30 15.30 -14.19 -8.80
C PHE A 30 15.85 -14.39 -7.40
N GLY A 31 15.06 -14.97 -6.49
CA GLY A 31 15.49 -15.26 -5.13
C GLY A 31 15.77 -14.05 -4.26
N CYS A 32 15.20 -12.89 -4.61
CA CYS A 32 15.36 -11.68 -3.81
C CYS A 32 14.62 -11.82 -2.48
N ASP A 33 15.24 -11.39 -1.39
CA ASP A 33 14.63 -11.40 -0.06
C ASP A 33 13.79 -10.14 0.12
N ILE A 34 12.57 -10.17 -0.43
CA ILE A 34 11.64 -9.04 -0.38
C ILE A 34 10.30 -9.51 0.18
N GLU A 35 9.83 -8.82 1.21
CA GLU A 35 8.48 -9.01 1.76
C GLU A 35 7.71 -7.70 1.61
N VAL A 36 6.50 -7.77 1.03
CA VAL A 36 5.61 -6.61 0.90
C VAL A 36 4.47 -6.77 1.90
N VAL A 37 4.31 -5.77 2.75
CA VAL A 37 3.23 -5.73 3.74
C VAL A 37 2.34 -4.54 3.43
N THR A 38 1.05 -4.78 3.26
CA THR A 38 0.08 -3.71 2.99
C THR A 38 -0.49 -3.17 4.29
N CYS A 39 -0.74 -1.85 4.33
CA CYS A 39 -1.43 -1.22 5.45
C CYS A 39 -2.40 -0.16 4.94
N GLY A 40 -3.35 0.23 5.77
CA GLY A 40 -4.33 1.24 5.44
C GLY A 40 -4.98 1.81 6.70
N PHE A 41 -5.76 2.87 6.55
CA PHE A 41 -6.50 3.49 7.66
C PHE A 41 -7.58 2.56 8.20
N HIS A 42 -8.12 1.71 7.33
CA HIS A 42 -9.12 0.70 7.65
C HIS A 42 -8.65 -0.64 7.11
N LYS A 43 -9.17 -1.73 7.68
CA LYS A 43 -8.80 -3.08 7.25
C LYS A 43 -9.17 -3.35 5.80
N THR A 44 -10.26 -2.77 5.32
CA THR A 44 -10.67 -2.81 3.92
C THR A 44 -10.53 -1.42 3.32
N VAL A 45 -9.81 -1.31 2.21
CA VAL A 45 -9.56 -0.06 1.50
C VAL A 45 -10.11 -0.18 0.09
N VAL A 46 -10.79 0.86 -0.40
CA VAL A 46 -11.44 0.85 -1.70
C VAL A 46 -10.65 1.72 -2.68
N SER A 47 -10.34 1.16 -3.86
CA SER A 47 -9.59 1.87 -4.91
C SER A 47 -10.42 2.97 -5.57
N THR A 48 -9.80 3.70 -6.50
CA THR A 48 -10.43 4.78 -7.26
C THR A 48 -11.77 4.36 -7.87
N PHE A 49 -11.84 3.18 -8.45
CA PHE A 49 -13.05 2.70 -9.13
C PHE A 49 -13.78 1.61 -8.35
N GLY A 50 -13.67 1.62 -7.04
CA GLY A 50 -14.53 0.81 -6.18
C GLY A 50 -14.09 -0.62 -5.94
N ILE A 51 -12.83 -0.97 -6.24
CA ILE A 51 -12.32 -2.31 -5.96
C ILE A 51 -11.81 -2.37 -4.52
N PRO A 52 -12.45 -3.19 -3.66
CA PRO A 52 -11.99 -3.29 -2.27
C PRO A 52 -10.80 -4.24 -2.16
N ILE A 53 -9.85 -3.89 -1.29
CA ILE A 53 -8.77 -4.80 -0.90
C ILE A 53 -8.74 -4.90 0.62
N VAL A 54 -8.28 -6.04 1.12
CA VAL A 54 -8.05 -6.24 2.55
C VAL A 54 -6.55 -6.10 2.78
N VAL A 55 -6.16 -5.14 3.63
CA VAL A 55 -4.75 -4.91 3.93
C VAL A 55 -4.30 -5.79 5.10
N ASP A 56 -2.97 -6.01 5.20
CA ASP A 56 -2.40 -6.84 6.25
C ASP A 56 -2.53 -6.22 7.63
N GLN A 57 -2.34 -4.89 7.73
CA GLN A 57 -2.37 -4.16 8.99
C GLN A 57 -3.07 -2.82 8.84
N LYS A 58 -3.59 -2.29 9.95
CA LYS A 58 -4.02 -0.90 10.01
C LYS A 58 -2.79 -0.03 10.29
N ILE A 59 -2.80 1.22 9.81
CA ILE A 59 -1.67 2.14 9.98
C ILE A 59 -1.30 2.32 11.45
N GLU A 60 -2.27 2.32 12.34
CA GLU A 60 -2.03 2.48 13.79
C GLU A 60 -1.27 1.32 14.42
N ASP A 61 -1.27 0.14 13.76
CA ASP A 61 -0.59 -1.06 14.26
C ASP A 61 0.80 -1.24 13.66
N VAL A 62 1.23 -0.34 12.76
CA VAL A 62 2.51 -0.44 12.06
C VAL A 62 3.64 0.01 12.97
N CYS A 63 4.73 -0.79 13.00
CA CYS A 63 5.98 -0.42 13.67
C CYS A 63 6.98 0.05 12.60
N PRO A 64 7.16 1.36 12.40
CA PRO A 64 7.97 1.87 11.29
C PRO A 64 9.39 1.33 11.23
N ASN A 65 9.98 1.02 12.39
CA ASN A 65 11.36 0.54 12.46
C ASN A 65 11.55 -0.87 11.87
N GLU A 66 10.46 -1.59 11.58
CA GLU A 66 10.54 -2.92 11.01
C GLU A 66 10.67 -2.90 9.48
N TYR A 67 10.54 -1.73 8.85
CA TYR A 67 10.47 -1.61 7.39
C TYR A 67 11.69 -0.86 6.84
N ASP A 68 12.12 -1.31 5.65
CA ASP A 68 13.26 -0.72 4.95
C ASP A 68 12.83 0.38 3.97
N ALA A 69 11.58 0.31 3.50
CA ALA A 69 11.05 1.28 2.54
C ALA A 69 9.54 1.43 2.69
N LEU A 70 9.05 2.58 2.24
CA LEU A 70 7.62 2.91 2.21
C LEU A 70 7.24 3.29 0.78
N ALA A 71 6.14 2.72 0.28
CA ALA A 71 5.56 3.13 -0.99
C ALA A 71 4.10 3.52 -0.78
N ILE A 72 3.67 4.56 -1.48
CA ILE A 72 2.29 5.07 -1.41
C ILE A 72 1.77 5.21 -2.85
N PRO A 73 0.88 4.30 -3.29
CA PRO A 73 0.25 4.46 -4.60
C PRO A 73 -0.53 5.77 -4.67
N GLY A 74 -0.46 6.47 -5.79
CA GLY A 74 -1.17 7.73 -5.98
C GLY A 74 -2.67 7.55 -6.17
N GLY A 75 -3.36 8.65 -6.38
CA GLY A 75 -4.80 8.69 -6.60
C GLY A 75 -5.24 10.08 -7.00
N PHE A 76 -6.56 10.30 -7.03
CA PHE A 76 -7.15 11.55 -7.52
C PHE A 76 -7.97 12.24 -6.43
N GLU A 77 -7.79 13.57 -6.30
CA GLU A 77 -8.53 14.39 -5.35
C GLU A 77 -10.05 14.22 -5.48
N GLU A 78 -10.55 14.20 -6.70
CA GLU A 78 -12.00 14.11 -6.98
C GLU A 78 -12.64 12.82 -6.49
N TYR A 79 -11.83 11.77 -6.24
CA TYR A 79 -12.32 10.50 -5.69
C TYR A 79 -12.08 10.36 -4.19
N GLY A 80 -11.57 11.42 -3.55
CA GLY A 80 -11.36 11.44 -2.11
C GLY A 80 -9.98 10.98 -1.66
N PHE A 81 -9.03 10.82 -2.60
CA PHE A 81 -7.69 10.36 -2.26
C PHE A 81 -7.01 11.25 -1.22
N TYR A 82 -7.16 12.57 -1.35
CA TYR A 82 -6.47 13.52 -0.46
C TYR A 82 -6.98 13.46 0.99
N GLU A 83 -8.16 12.89 1.22
CA GLU A 83 -8.70 12.78 2.56
C GLU A 83 -7.79 11.99 3.50
N GLU A 84 -7.10 10.96 2.98
CA GLU A 84 -6.18 10.15 3.77
C GLU A 84 -4.72 10.41 3.42
N ALA A 85 -4.41 10.67 2.15
CA ALA A 85 -3.03 10.88 1.72
C ALA A 85 -2.33 12.02 2.45
N TYR A 86 -3.06 13.05 2.83
CA TYR A 86 -2.54 14.21 3.57
C TYR A 86 -2.87 14.19 5.06
N ASP A 87 -3.35 13.07 5.58
CA ASP A 87 -3.57 12.91 7.00
C ASP A 87 -2.22 12.81 7.74
N GLU A 88 -2.18 13.31 8.97
CA GLU A 88 -0.97 13.30 9.79
C GLU A 88 -0.42 11.90 10.00
N LYS A 89 -1.28 10.87 10.00
CA LYS A 89 -0.86 9.48 10.19
C LYS A 89 -0.06 8.94 9.02
N THR A 90 -0.22 9.54 7.86
CA THR A 90 0.56 9.19 6.67
C THR A 90 1.96 9.82 6.67
#